data_dbf52a3e051148513575c2b31e7787ee
#
_entry.id   dbf52a3e051148513575c2b31e7787ee
#
_cell.length_a   1.000
_cell.length_b   1.000
_cell.length_c   1.000
_cell.angle_alpha   90.00
_cell.angle_beta   90.00
_cell.angle_gamma   90.00
#
_symmetry.space_group_name_H-M   'P 1'
#
loop_
_entity.id
_entity.type
_entity.pdbx_description
1 polymer ?
#
loop_
_entity_poly.entity_id
_entity_poly.type
_entity_poly.pdbx_seq_one_letter_code
_entity_poly.pdbx_strand_id
1 'polypeptide(L)'
;MVTLIAPRVHDIGGLEARRAMPTLQARSVGPFVFVDHMGPAVLEPDHGIDIRPHPHIGLATVTFLWAGEIGHRDTLGSDQVIRPGGVNWMTAGRGIAHSERTPGPERAREHALHGMQTWIALPRSAAETAPAFHHYAAASLPQQR
;
A
#
# COMPACT_ATOMS: atom_id res chain seq x y z
N MET A 1 -20.92 17.56 -11.55
CA MET A 1 -20.44 18.16 -10.28
C MET A 1 -19.14 17.46 -9.92
N VAL A 2 -18.07 18.19 -9.66
CA VAL A 2 -16.77 17.64 -9.21
C VAL A 2 -16.69 17.83 -7.70
N THR A 3 -16.38 16.75 -6.97
CA THR A 3 -16.13 16.83 -5.52
C THR A 3 -14.63 16.83 -5.28
N LEU A 4 -14.14 17.85 -4.62
CA LEU A 4 -12.75 17.92 -4.15
C LEU A 4 -12.67 17.35 -2.74
N ILE A 5 -11.79 16.39 -2.54
CA ILE A 5 -11.54 15.75 -1.24
C ILE A 5 -10.23 16.32 -0.69
N ALA A 6 -10.30 17.04 0.43
CA ALA A 6 -9.11 17.45 1.15
C ALA A 6 -8.55 16.25 1.94
N PRO A 7 -7.31 15.81 1.68
CA PRO A 7 -6.73 14.68 2.38
C PRO A 7 -6.44 15.05 3.85
N ARG A 8 -6.47 14.04 4.72
CA ARG A 8 -6.05 14.16 6.12
C ARG A 8 -4.67 13.54 6.29
N VAL A 9 -3.83 14.19 7.07
CA VAL A 9 -2.50 13.68 7.41
C VAL A 9 -2.60 12.66 8.54
N HIS A 10 -1.93 11.53 8.37
CA HIS A 10 -1.81 10.45 9.34
C HIS A 10 -0.36 9.96 9.39
N ASP A 11 0.13 9.61 10.56
CA ASP A 11 1.35 8.82 10.69
C ASP A 11 1.04 7.35 10.41
N ILE A 12 1.85 6.73 9.54
CA ILE A 12 1.73 5.32 9.15
C ILE A 12 2.99 4.52 9.54
N GLY A 13 3.44 4.68 10.79
CA GLY A 13 4.60 3.97 11.30
C GLY A 13 5.93 4.66 10.97
N GLY A 14 6.01 5.98 11.19
CA GLY A 14 7.19 6.80 11.00
C GLY A 14 7.23 7.61 9.70
N LEU A 15 6.12 7.62 8.95
CA LEU A 15 5.96 8.42 7.74
C LEU A 15 4.57 9.08 7.72
N GLU A 16 4.51 10.33 7.32
CA GLU A 16 3.24 11.00 7.06
C GLU A 16 2.63 10.53 5.73
N ALA A 17 1.38 10.07 5.79
CA ALA A 17 0.55 9.79 4.64
C ALA A 17 -0.64 10.76 4.57
N ARG A 18 -1.02 11.12 3.35
CA ARG A 18 -2.20 11.94 3.07
C ARG A 18 -3.35 11.03 2.66
N ARG A 19 -4.28 10.81 3.59
CA ARG A 19 -5.45 9.95 3.35
C ARG A 19 -6.56 10.72 2.66
N ALA A 20 -6.85 10.33 1.42
CA ALA A 20 -7.95 10.90 0.65
C ALA A 20 -9.29 10.21 0.93
N MET A 21 -9.26 8.91 1.25
CA MET A 21 -10.45 8.11 1.58
C MET A 21 -10.15 7.10 2.71
N PRO A 22 -11.14 6.75 3.56
CA PRO A 22 -12.50 7.28 3.60
C PRO A 22 -12.60 8.66 4.26
N THR A 23 -13.58 9.44 3.83
CA THR A 23 -13.98 10.70 4.49
C THR A 23 -15.51 10.74 4.66
N LEU A 24 -16.02 11.72 5.41
CA LEU A 24 -17.46 11.93 5.52
C LEU A 24 -18.12 12.25 4.17
N GLN A 25 -17.37 12.90 3.25
CA GLN A 25 -17.83 13.31 1.94
C GLN A 25 -17.71 12.20 0.89
N ALA A 26 -16.75 11.29 1.07
CA ALA A 26 -16.50 10.18 0.15
C ALA A 26 -16.03 8.96 0.93
N ARG A 27 -16.96 8.05 1.21
CA ARG A 27 -16.63 6.77 1.86
C ARG A 27 -15.96 5.79 0.90
N SER A 28 -16.32 5.89 -0.37
CA SER A 28 -15.74 5.11 -1.45
C SER A 28 -15.92 5.82 -2.79
N VAL A 29 -15.10 5.42 -3.78
CA VAL A 29 -15.28 5.76 -5.20
C VAL A 29 -15.26 4.45 -5.98
N GLY A 30 -16.45 4.00 -6.41
CA GLY A 30 -16.60 2.65 -6.94
C GLY A 30 -16.12 1.60 -5.89
N PRO A 31 -15.29 0.65 -6.28
CA PRO A 31 -14.76 -0.37 -5.36
C PRO A 31 -13.63 0.15 -4.46
N PHE A 32 -13.06 1.34 -4.71
CA PHE A 32 -12.00 1.91 -3.89
C PHE A 32 -12.57 2.46 -2.58
N VAL A 33 -12.10 1.92 -1.46
CA VAL A 33 -12.59 2.25 -0.11
C VAL A 33 -11.52 2.93 0.76
N PHE A 34 -10.29 2.97 0.26
CA PHE A 34 -9.16 3.59 0.96
C PHE A 34 -8.12 4.09 -0.05
N VAL A 35 -7.56 5.27 0.19
CA VAL A 35 -6.44 5.82 -0.59
C VAL A 35 -5.54 6.61 0.34
N ASP A 36 -4.30 6.18 0.46
CA ASP A 36 -3.21 6.92 1.09
C ASP A 36 -2.13 7.27 0.07
N HIS A 37 -1.75 8.54 0.05
CA HIS A 37 -0.59 9.05 -0.66
C HIS A 37 0.55 9.22 0.34
N MET A 38 1.58 8.38 0.22
CA MET A 38 2.76 8.32 1.07
C MET A 38 3.84 9.23 0.53
N GLY A 39 4.31 10.18 1.32
CA GLY A 39 5.34 11.13 0.89
C GLY A 39 4.87 12.13 -0.20
N PRO A 40 5.78 12.65 -1.10
CA PRO A 40 7.21 12.37 -1.11
C PRO A 40 7.90 12.82 0.18
N ALA A 41 8.80 11.99 0.69
CA ALA A 41 9.61 12.29 1.87
C ALA A 41 11.04 11.78 1.68
N VAL A 42 11.99 12.42 2.36
CA VAL A 42 13.36 11.93 2.53
C VAL A 42 13.48 11.52 3.99
N LEU A 43 13.93 10.31 4.22
CA LEU A 43 14.10 9.71 5.54
C LEU A 43 15.59 9.59 5.83
N GLU A 44 15.99 10.05 7.02
CA GLU A 44 17.35 9.96 7.50
C GLU A 44 17.77 8.49 7.74
N PRO A 45 19.07 8.18 7.81
CA PRO A 45 19.56 6.87 8.20
C PRO A 45 18.90 6.38 9.50
N ASP A 46 18.64 5.08 9.58
CA ASP A 46 17.96 4.39 10.68
C ASP A 46 16.47 4.72 10.84
N HIS A 47 15.92 5.63 10.05
CA HIS A 47 14.47 5.88 9.95
C HIS A 47 13.83 5.04 8.82
N GLY A 48 12.52 4.98 8.80
CA GLY A 48 11.75 4.24 7.79
C GLY A 48 10.36 3.91 8.31
N ILE A 49 9.54 3.32 7.47
CA ILE A 49 8.24 2.84 7.90
C ILE A 49 8.34 1.52 8.66
N ASP A 50 7.49 1.37 9.67
CA ASP A 50 7.29 0.15 10.45
C ASP A 50 5.80 -0.10 10.68
N ILE A 51 5.12 -0.54 9.63
CA ILE A 51 3.72 -0.96 9.73
C ILE A 51 3.70 -2.39 10.27
N ARG A 52 3.32 -2.51 11.53
CA ARG A 52 3.31 -3.78 12.26
C ARG A 52 2.31 -4.77 11.67
N PRO A 53 2.43 -6.07 12.00
CA PRO A 53 1.46 -7.07 11.56
C PRO A 53 0.02 -6.66 11.89
N HIS A 54 -0.82 -6.65 10.85
CA HIS A 54 -2.25 -6.32 10.95
C HIS A 54 -3.04 -7.11 9.91
N PRO A 55 -4.32 -7.43 10.19
CA PRO A 55 -5.13 -8.24 9.29
C PRO A 55 -5.96 -7.40 8.33
N HIS A 56 -6.28 -8.01 7.18
CA HIS A 56 -7.31 -7.57 6.25
C HIS A 56 -8.27 -8.71 5.92
N ILE A 57 -9.52 -8.37 5.58
CA ILE A 57 -10.56 -9.30 5.18
C ILE A 57 -11.51 -8.63 4.18
N GLY A 58 -12.01 -9.37 3.18
CA GLY A 58 -13.04 -8.92 2.25
C GLY A 58 -12.60 -7.85 1.26
N LEU A 59 -11.30 -7.57 1.16
CA LEU A 59 -10.74 -6.53 0.29
C LEU A 59 -9.42 -6.98 -0.35
N ALA A 60 -8.91 -6.20 -1.29
CA ALA A 60 -7.54 -6.27 -1.75
C ALA A 60 -6.81 -4.96 -1.43
N THR A 61 -5.51 -5.04 -1.12
CA THR A 61 -4.62 -3.87 -1.04
C THR A 61 -3.73 -3.81 -2.27
N VAL A 62 -3.50 -2.61 -2.77
CA VAL A 62 -2.60 -2.36 -3.89
C VAL A 62 -1.61 -1.29 -3.47
N THR A 63 -0.33 -1.63 -3.51
CA THR A 63 0.77 -0.70 -3.22
C THR A 63 1.55 -0.43 -4.51
N PHE A 64 1.80 0.84 -4.78
CA PHE A 64 2.62 1.32 -5.89
C PHE A 64 3.65 2.33 -5.37
N LEU A 65 4.88 2.26 -5.88
CA LEU A 65 5.94 3.21 -5.51
C LEU A 65 6.45 4.00 -6.71
N TRP A 66 6.70 5.30 -6.50
CA TRP A 66 7.46 6.17 -7.39
C TRP A 66 8.92 6.29 -6.94
N ALA A 67 9.18 6.16 -5.62
CA ALA A 67 10.53 6.19 -5.04
C ALA A 67 10.59 5.34 -3.77
N GLY A 68 11.78 4.83 -3.45
CA GLY A 68 12.07 4.04 -2.26
C GLY A 68 11.70 2.58 -2.38
N GLU A 69 11.80 1.87 -1.28
CA GLU A 69 11.52 0.44 -1.18
C GLU A 69 10.64 0.12 0.04
N ILE A 70 9.71 -0.80 -0.12
CA ILE A 70 8.90 -1.36 0.98
C ILE A 70 8.97 -2.88 0.91
N GLY A 71 9.37 -3.52 2.01
CA GLY A 71 9.31 -4.97 2.20
C GLY A 71 7.95 -5.38 2.75
N HIS A 72 7.28 -6.27 2.05
CA HIS A 72 6.01 -6.90 2.45
C HIS A 72 6.28 -8.31 2.95
N ARG A 73 5.68 -8.67 4.09
CA ARG A 73 5.64 -10.04 4.62
C ARG A 73 4.23 -10.37 5.05
N ASP A 74 3.78 -11.60 4.76
CA ASP A 74 2.41 -12.02 5.08
C ASP A 74 2.32 -13.47 5.61
N THR A 75 1.10 -13.84 6.03
CA THR A 75 0.80 -15.17 6.56
C THR A 75 0.75 -16.28 5.51
N LEU A 76 0.92 -15.97 4.22
CA LEU A 76 1.11 -16.97 3.16
C LEU A 76 2.59 -17.34 3.00
N GLY A 77 3.50 -16.66 3.73
CA GLY A 77 4.94 -16.83 3.62
C GLY A 77 5.59 -15.96 2.55
N SER A 78 4.87 -14.96 2.01
CA SER A 78 5.46 -14.00 1.09
C SER A 78 6.50 -13.15 1.83
N ASP A 79 7.63 -12.90 1.17
CA ASP A 79 8.68 -11.94 1.58
C ASP A 79 9.15 -11.24 0.32
N GLN A 80 8.58 -10.06 0.06
CA GLN A 80 8.73 -9.36 -1.22
C GLN A 80 9.04 -7.88 -1.01
N VAL A 81 10.12 -7.40 -1.61
CA VAL A 81 10.40 -5.95 -1.69
C VAL A 81 9.79 -5.39 -2.97
N ILE A 82 8.93 -4.38 -2.82
CA ILE A 82 8.45 -3.57 -3.93
C ILE A 82 9.42 -2.41 -4.17
N ARG A 83 9.69 -2.14 -5.45
CA ARG A 83 10.56 -1.07 -5.97
C ARG A 83 9.78 -0.11 -6.87
N PRO A 84 10.35 1.07 -7.18
CA PRO A 84 9.68 2.05 -8.03
C PRO A 84 9.17 1.46 -9.35
N GLY A 85 7.93 1.82 -9.68
CA GLY A 85 7.21 1.33 -10.86
C GLY A 85 6.60 -0.07 -10.69
N GLY A 86 6.92 -0.82 -9.64
CA GLY A 86 6.29 -2.10 -9.35
C GLY A 86 4.95 -1.96 -8.65
N VAL A 87 4.17 -3.04 -8.63
CA VAL A 87 2.88 -3.15 -7.93
C VAL A 87 2.88 -4.40 -7.07
N ASN A 88 2.54 -4.24 -5.79
CA ASN A 88 2.11 -5.35 -4.93
C ASN A 88 0.58 -5.37 -4.87
N TRP A 89 0.01 -6.53 -5.14
CA TRP A 89 -1.42 -6.79 -5.06
C TRP A 89 -1.68 -7.92 -4.06
N MET A 90 -2.23 -7.58 -2.90
CA MET A 90 -2.62 -8.56 -1.89
C MET A 90 -4.15 -8.68 -1.84
N THR A 91 -4.67 -9.82 -2.25
CA THR A 91 -6.08 -10.17 -2.07
C THR A 91 -6.25 -10.78 -0.69
N ALA A 92 -6.93 -10.09 0.21
CA ALA A 92 -7.14 -10.59 1.56
C ALA A 92 -8.18 -11.71 1.61
N GLY A 93 -9.25 -11.60 0.81
CA GLY A 93 -10.30 -12.62 0.78
C GLY A 93 -10.84 -12.91 2.18
N ARG A 94 -10.86 -14.18 2.59
CA ARG A 94 -11.32 -14.63 3.92
C ARG A 94 -10.37 -14.27 5.07
N GLY A 95 -9.21 -13.69 4.80
CA GLY A 95 -8.30 -13.15 5.79
C GLY A 95 -6.84 -13.39 5.47
N ILE A 96 -6.02 -12.35 5.65
CA ILE A 96 -4.57 -12.38 5.59
C ILE A 96 -4.03 -11.35 6.59
N ALA A 97 -2.94 -11.66 7.28
CA ALA A 97 -2.21 -10.69 8.06
C ALA A 97 -0.87 -10.40 7.38
N HIS A 98 -0.48 -9.12 7.35
CA HIS A 98 0.79 -8.71 6.77
C HIS A 98 1.44 -7.57 7.55
N SER A 99 2.70 -7.30 7.22
CA SER A 99 3.47 -6.16 7.70
C SER A 99 4.21 -5.52 6.53
N GLU A 100 4.48 -4.20 6.65
CA GLU A 100 5.21 -3.44 5.64
C GLU A 100 6.30 -2.62 6.32
N ARG A 101 7.55 -2.77 5.85
CA ARG A 101 8.71 -2.12 6.48
C ARG A 101 9.71 -1.65 5.44
N THR A 102 10.42 -0.58 5.75
CA THR A 102 11.62 -0.22 5.00
C THR A 102 12.66 -1.33 5.16
N PRO A 103 13.19 -1.91 4.06
CA PRO A 103 14.24 -2.93 4.12
C PRO A 103 15.50 -2.43 4.83
N GLY A 104 16.23 -3.34 5.50
CA GLY A 104 17.42 -2.99 6.26
C GLY A 104 18.49 -2.22 5.47
N PRO A 105 18.88 -2.65 4.26
CA PRO A 105 19.84 -1.91 3.45
C PRO A 105 19.38 -0.51 3.04
N GLU A 106 18.08 -0.33 2.80
CA GLU A 106 17.47 0.97 2.48
C GLU A 106 17.46 1.86 3.72
N ARG A 107 17.04 1.31 4.87
CA ARG A 107 17.01 2.00 6.15
C ARG A 107 18.38 2.49 6.64
N ALA A 108 19.45 1.78 6.31
CA ALA A 108 20.81 2.10 6.75
C ALA A 108 21.39 3.36 6.10
N ARG A 109 20.69 3.97 5.14
CA ARG A 109 21.11 5.18 4.42
C ARG A 109 19.99 6.18 4.33
N GLU A 110 20.32 7.45 4.02
CA GLU A 110 19.31 8.40 3.60
C GLU A 110 18.59 7.86 2.34
N HIS A 111 17.25 7.91 2.35
CA HIS A 111 16.46 7.38 1.25
C HIS A 111 15.14 8.12 1.09
N ALA A 112 14.66 8.17 -0.14
CA ALA A 112 13.35 8.72 -0.43
C ALA A 112 12.26 7.65 -0.26
N LEU A 113 11.04 8.07 0.09
CA LEU A 113 9.84 7.26 -0.05
C LEU A 113 8.71 8.07 -0.66
N HIS A 114 8.14 7.56 -1.73
CA HIS A 114 6.99 8.14 -2.41
C HIS A 114 6.15 7.04 -3.04
N GLY A 115 4.90 6.94 -2.65
CA GLY A 115 4.03 5.89 -3.14
C GLY A 115 2.55 6.15 -2.89
N MET A 116 1.76 5.18 -3.26
CA MET A 116 0.32 5.17 -3.03
C MET A 116 -0.11 3.78 -2.58
N GLN A 117 -0.98 3.72 -1.58
CA GLN A 117 -1.68 2.51 -1.21
C GLN A 117 -3.18 2.71 -1.35
N THR A 118 -3.83 1.77 -2.02
CA THR A 118 -5.28 1.76 -2.17
C THR A 118 -5.86 0.44 -1.68
N TRP A 119 -7.09 0.48 -1.13
CA TRP A 119 -7.85 -0.74 -0.84
C TRP A 119 -9.07 -0.80 -1.73
N ILE A 120 -9.31 -2.00 -2.26
CA ILE A 120 -10.39 -2.31 -3.18
C ILE A 120 -11.30 -3.31 -2.48
N ALA A 121 -12.55 -2.93 -2.22
CA ALA A 121 -13.55 -3.85 -1.70
C ALA A 121 -13.81 -4.96 -2.72
N LEU A 122 -13.71 -6.21 -2.29
CA LEU A 122 -14.04 -7.33 -3.15
C LEU A 122 -15.57 -7.41 -3.33
N PRO A 123 -16.06 -7.86 -4.50
CA PRO A 123 -17.47 -8.15 -4.66
C PRO A 123 -17.91 -9.23 -3.68
N ARG A 124 -19.18 -9.22 -3.26
CA ARG A 124 -19.71 -10.12 -2.23
C ARG A 124 -19.42 -11.60 -2.54
N SER A 125 -19.46 -11.99 -3.81
CA SER A 125 -19.16 -13.35 -4.27
C SER A 125 -17.69 -13.75 -4.13
N ALA A 126 -16.76 -12.80 -3.95
CA ALA A 126 -15.33 -13.02 -3.80
C ALA A 126 -14.78 -12.56 -2.44
N ALA A 127 -15.65 -12.03 -1.55
CA ALA A 127 -15.22 -11.49 -0.26
C ALA A 127 -14.53 -12.53 0.64
N GLU A 128 -14.89 -13.81 0.50
CA GLU A 128 -14.32 -14.93 1.26
C GLU A 128 -13.44 -15.86 0.41
N THR A 129 -12.96 -15.39 -0.75
CA THR A 129 -12.02 -16.16 -1.57
C THR A 129 -10.73 -16.49 -0.80
N ALA A 130 -9.96 -17.46 -1.27
CA ALA A 130 -8.64 -17.73 -0.69
C ALA A 130 -7.75 -16.48 -0.80
N PRO A 131 -6.98 -16.14 0.25
CA PRO A 131 -6.04 -15.04 0.19
C PRO A 131 -4.93 -15.34 -0.83
N ALA A 132 -4.41 -14.30 -1.47
CA ALA A 132 -3.35 -14.38 -2.46
C ALA A 132 -2.48 -13.13 -2.45
N PHE A 133 -1.22 -13.30 -2.82
CA PHE A 133 -0.29 -12.19 -3.00
C PHE A 133 0.39 -12.29 -4.37
N HIS A 134 0.45 -11.18 -5.08
CA HIS A 134 1.11 -11.07 -6.38
C HIS A 134 1.99 -9.82 -6.42
N HIS A 135 3.22 -10.00 -6.88
CA HIS A 135 4.14 -8.91 -7.19
C HIS A 135 4.29 -8.77 -8.70
N TYR A 136 4.13 -7.55 -9.20
CA TYR A 136 4.36 -7.20 -10.60
C TYR A 136 5.52 -6.22 -10.66
N ALA A 137 6.65 -6.67 -11.21
CA ALA A 137 7.78 -5.79 -11.43
C ALA A 137 7.47 -4.74 -12.50
N ALA A 138 8.07 -3.56 -12.42
CA ALA A 138 7.83 -2.46 -13.36
C ALA A 138 7.91 -2.88 -14.84
N ALA A 139 8.87 -3.75 -15.19
CA ALA A 139 9.07 -4.24 -16.54
C ALA A 139 7.94 -5.17 -17.06
N SER A 140 7.14 -5.73 -16.16
CA SER A 140 6.01 -6.62 -16.51
C SER A 140 4.69 -5.87 -16.71
N LEU A 141 4.64 -4.60 -16.32
CA LEU A 141 3.42 -3.79 -16.43
C LEU A 141 3.28 -3.19 -17.83
N PRO A 142 2.03 -3.14 -18.38
CA PRO A 142 1.80 -2.52 -19.68
C PRO A 142 2.11 -1.02 -19.61
N GLN A 143 2.91 -0.54 -20.57
CA GLN A 143 3.19 0.88 -20.75
C GLN A 143 2.38 1.39 -21.94
N GLN A 144 1.50 2.37 -21.69
CA GLN A 144 0.92 3.13 -22.79
C GLN A 144 1.93 4.17 -23.27
N ARG A 145 2.21 4.14 -24.57
CA ARG A 145 3.00 5.18 -25.25
C ARG A 145 2.07 6.29 -25.72
#